data_263ff3a7e3c6eb903dab237a5cfb38e7
#
_entry.id   263ff3a7e3c6eb903dab237a5cfb38e7
#
_cell.length_a   1.000
_cell.length_b   1.000
_cell.length_c   1.000
_cell.angle_alpha   90.00
_cell.angle_beta   90.00
_cell.angle_gamma   90.00
#
_symmetry.space_group_name_H-M   'P 1'
#
loop_
_entity.id
_entity.type
_entity.pdbx_description
1 polymer ?
#
loop_
_entity_poly.entity_id
_entity_poly.type
_entity_poly.pdbx_seq_one_letter_code
_entity_poly.pdbx_strand_id
1 'polypeptide(L)'
;MKNTKTNMTRRTALKGLGAGVGTLAATGLLPGTMGFAQAQSSAPIKIGFQKHATGVGSAYGRWYDATTQAAVKRINDGGGINGRPVEVIIEDDGTDPKRGAEVLEKFENQHNVDVAFGTLFSHVVIGSAPRAAELKLPYFVVSEGHHVASGML
;
A
#
# COMPACT_ATOMS: atom_id res chain seq x y z
N MET A 1 29.85 -0.80 23.05
CA MET A 1 28.65 0.08 23.07
C MET A 1 27.66 -0.48 22.07
N LYS A 2 26.57 -1.11 22.51
CA LYS A 2 25.54 -1.71 21.65
C LYS A 2 24.49 -0.65 21.35
N ASN A 3 24.37 -0.24 20.09
CA ASN A 3 23.35 0.70 19.63
C ASN A 3 22.08 -0.07 19.29
N THR A 4 21.14 -0.12 20.23
CA THR A 4 19.83 -0.76 20.04
C THR A 4 18.92 0.25 19.31
N LYS A 5 18.77 0.12 18.02
CA LYS A 5 17.75 0.85 17.27
C LYS A 5 16.38 0.24 17.59
N THR A 6 15.60 0.96 18.35
CA THR A 6 14.21 0.60 18.67
C THR A 6 13.36 0.85 17.43
N ASN A 7 12.97 -0.21 16.74
CA ASN A 7 11.97 -0.12 15.66
C ASN A 7 10.60 0.17 16.27
N MET A 8 10.17 1.40 16.17
CA MET A 8 8.85 1.85 16.61
C MET A 8 7.82 1.44 15.54
N THR A 9 7.12 0.35 15.79
CA THR A 9 6.02 -0.13 14.93
C THR A 9 4.83 0.83 15.00
N ARG A 10 4.13 1.01 13.86
CA ARG A 10 2.95 1.90 13.72
C ARG A 10 1.88 1.72 14.82
N ARG A 11 1.85 0.58 15.50
CA ARG A 11 0.95 0.30 16.66
C ARG A 11 1.33 1.01 17.96
N THR A 12 2.58 1.43 18.14
CA THR A 12 3.05 2.06 19.38
C THR A 12 2.77 3.56 19.41
N ALA A 13 2.62 4.19 18.24
CA ALA A 13 2.33 5.62 18.13
C ALA A 13 0.90 6.00 18.58
N LEU A 14 -0.05 5.04 18.60
CA LEU A 14 -1.44 5.33 19.00
C LEU A 14 -1.68 5.31 20.51
N LYS A 15 -0.72 4.90 21.35
CA LYS A 15 -0.91 4.78 22.82
C LYS A 15 -0.40 5.97 23.63
N GLY A 16 0.12 7.01 23.00
CA GLY A 16 0.78 8.14 23.66
C GLY A 16 -0.05 9.41 23.84
N LEU A 17 -1.32 9.45 23.45
CA LEU A 17 -2.16 10.65 23.52
C LEU A 17 -3.33 10.47 24.49
N GLY A 18 -3.01 10.36 25.76
CA GLY A 18 -4.02 10.28 26.80
C GLY A 18 -3.47 10.65 28.16
N ALA A 19 -3.35 11.91 28.48
CA ALA A 19 -3.52 12.50 29.85
C ALA A 19 -3.12 13.97 29.85
N GLY A 20 -4.09 14.84 29.80
CA GLY A 20 -3.95 16.28 30.03
C GLY A 20 -5.31 16.83 30.45
N VAL A 21 -5.74 16.50 31.67
CA VAL A 21 -6.92 17.13 32.28
C VAL A 21 -6.49 18.46 32.86
N GLY A 22 -6.73 19.53 32.11
CA GLY A 22 -6.64 20.89 32.60
C GLY A 22 -8.04 21.41 32.93
N THR A 23 -8.34 21.56 34.20
CA THR A 23 -9.54 22.20 34.73
C THR A 23 -9.52 23.68 34.38
N LEU A 24 -10.49 24.20 33.64
CA LEU A 24 -10.78 25.62 33.51
C LEU A 24 -12.28 25.88 33.66
N ALA A 25 -12.54 26.87 34.54
CA ALA A 25 -13.82 27.26 35.08
C ALA A 25 -14.82 27.79 34.05
N ALA A 26 -16.08 27.66 34.43
CA ALA A 26 -17.30 28.05 33.75
C ALA A 26 -17.36 29.52 33.32
N THR A 27 -17.65 29.76 32.06
CA THR A 27 -18.52 30.84 31.59
C THR A 27 -19.27 30.33 30.35
N GLY A 28 -20.59 30.46 30.41
CA GLY A 28 -21.52 29.85 29.47
C GLY A 28 -21.32 30.34 28.03
N LEU A 29 -21.09 29.38 27.16
CA LEU A 29 -21.33 29.49 25.72
C LEU A 29 -21.81 28.13 25.21
N LEU A 30 -22.79 28.17 24.32
CA LEU A 30 -23.53 27.09 23.68
C LEU A 30 -22.65 25.88 23.27
N PRO A 31 -23.17 24.64 23.32
CA PRO A 31 -22.46 23.49 22.80
C PRO A 31 -22.38 23.58 21.28
N GLY A 32 -21.38 24.32 20.77
CA GLY A 32 -20.92 24.15 19.42
C GLY A 32 -20.33 22.75 19.32
N THR A 33 -20.88 21.93 18.45
CA THR A 33 -20.30 20.65 18.06
C THR A 33 -18.85 20.89 17.65
N MET A 34 -17.90 20.62 18.55
CA MET A 34 -16.50 20.50 18.18
C MET A 34 -16.41 19.26 17.30
N GLY A 35 -16.64 19.45 15.99
CA GLY A 35 -16.25 18.48 15.00
C GLY A 35 -14.75 18.25 15.17
N PHE A 36 -14.39 17.06 15.63
CA PHE A 36 -13.01 16.62 15.56
C PHE A 36 -12.66 16.64 14.07
N ALA A 37 -12.04 17.71 13.61
CA ALA A 37 -11.38 17.74 12.33
C ALA A 37 -10.28 16.66 12.40
N GLN A 38 -10.63 15.46 11.96
CA GLN A 38 -9.67 14.40 11.79
C GLN A 38 -8.67 14.95 10.78
N ALA A 39 -7.45 15.23 11.23
CA ALA A 39 -6.39 15.71 10.37
C ALA A 39 -6.19 14.63 9.29
N GLN A 40 -6.79 14.86 8.14
CA GLN A 40 -6.67 13.98 7.00
C GLN A 40 -5.20 14.01 6.58
N SER A 41 -4.54 12.86 6.65
CA SER A 41 -3.15 12.76 6.20
C SER A 41 -3.07 13.26 4.76
N SER A 42 -2.26 14.29 4.52
CA SER A 42 -1.99 14.80 3.16
C SER A 42 -1.00 13.93 2.41
N ALA A 43 -0.40 12.94 3.07
CA ALA A 43 0.54 12.02 2.46
C ALA A 43 -0.14 11.17 1.36
N PRO A 44 0.54 10.93 0.24
CA PRO A 44 -0.01 10.12 -0.84
C PRO A 44 -0.32 8.70 -0.38
N ILE A 45 -1.28 8.07 -1.05
CA ILE A 45 -1.51 6.63 -0.95
C ILE A 45 -0.53 5.98 -1.93
N LYS A 46 0.40 5.22 -1.41
CA LYS A 46 1.42 4.54 -2.22
C LYS A 46 0.95 3.15 -2.62
N ILE A 47 0.92 2.91 -3.92
CA ILE A 47 0.52 1.63 -4.49
C ILE A 47 1.72 1.03 -5.23
N GLY A 48 2.13 -0.17 -4.85
CA GLY A 48 3.14 -0.94 -5.57
C GLY A 48 2.51 -1.65 -6.77
N PHE A 49 3.03 -1.43 -7.97
CA PHE A 49 2.60 -2.16 -9.15
C PHE A 49 3.70 -3.15 -9.58
N GLN A 50 3.44 -4.44 -9.32
CA GLN A 50 4.26 -5.54 -9.79
C GLN A 50 3.95 -5.78 -11.27
N LYS A 51 4.84 -5.30 -12.13
CA LYS A 51 4.67 -5.29 -13.59
C LYS A 51 5.60 -6.32 -14.23
N HIS A 52 5.11 -7.05 -15.19
CA HIS A 52 5.92 -7.87 -16.10
C HIS A 52 6.44 -7.01 -17.26
N ALA A 53 7.41 -6.11 -16.98
CA ALA A 53 7.99 -5.23 -17.98
C ALA A 53 8.91 -5.98 -18.96
N THR A 54 9.56 -7.03 -18.46
CA THR A 54 10.42 -7.93 -19.22
C THR A 54 9.93 -9.39 -19.14
N GLY A 55 10.62 -10.30 -19.82
CA GLY A 55 10.21 -11.70 -19.88
C GLY A 55 9.08 -11.96 -20.88
N VAL A 56 8.48 -13.15 -20.81
CA VAL A 56 7.44 -13.60 -21.75
C VAL A 56 6.16 -12.79 -21.66
N GLY A 57 5.91 -12.14 -20.52
CA GLY A 57 4.74 -11.31 -20.28
C GLY A 57 4.86 -9.85 -20.73
N SER A 58 5.98 -9.43 -21.27
CA SER A 58 6.28 -8.02 -21.55
C SER A 58 5.27 -7.31 -22.46
N ALA A 59 4.66 -8.04 -23.41
CA ALA A 59 3.63 -7.50 -24.28
C ALA A 59 2.39 -7.02 -23.48
N TYR A 60 1.98 -7.79 -22.47
CA TYR A 60 0.88 -7.42 -21.57
C TYR A 60 1.28 -6.31 -20.61
N GLY A 61 2.52 -6.31 -20.12
CA GLY A 61 3.04 -5.31 -19.21
C GLY A 61 2.88 -3.88 -19.70
N ARG A 62 3.01 -3.65 -21.01
CA ARG A 62 2.79 -2.33 -21.62
C ARG A 62 1.34 -1.86 -21.53
N TRP A 63 0.39 -2.77 -21.73
CA TRP A 63 -1.04 -2.44 -21.65
C TRP A 63 -1.46 -2.16 -20.21
N TYR A 64 -1.00 -2.98 -19.26
CA TYR A 64 -1.26 -2.78 -17.85
C TYR A 64 -0.69 -1.46 -17.34
N ASP A 65 0.52 -1.10 -17.78
CA ASP A 65 1.14 0.18 -17.42
C ASP A 65 0.30 1.36 -17.93
N ALA A 66 -0.05 1.37 -19.22
CA ALA A 66 -0.84 2.44 -19.81
C ALA A 66 -2.20 2.62 -19.11
N THR A 67 -2.89 1.51 -18.81
CA THR A 67 -4.18 1.56 -18.10
C THR A 67 -4.02 2.01 -16.65
N THR A 68 -2.98 1.57 -15.96
CA THR A 68 -2.67 1.98 -14.57
C THR A 68 -2.39 3.47 -14.51
N GLN A 69 -1.54 4.00 -15.38
CA GLN A 69 -1.22 5.43 -15.42
C GLN A 69 -2.46 6.28 -15.71
N ALA A 70 -3.30 5.84 -16.65
CA ALA A 70 -4.54 6.53 -16.98
C ALA A 70 -5.52 6.52 -15.80
N ALA A 71 -5.65 5.41 -15.09
CA ALA A 71 -6.51 5.28 -13.90
C ALA A 71 -6.04 6.19 -12.77
N VAL A 72 -4.74 6.18 -12.48
CA VAL A 72 -4.14 7.02 -11.43
C VAL A 72 -4.31 8.49 -11.75
N LYS A 73 -4.04 8.88 -12.99
CA LYS A 73 -4.28 10.25 -13.43
C LYS A 73 -5.73 10.67 -13.20
N ARG A 74 -6.69 9.84 -13.61
CA ARG A 74 -8.12 10.13 -13.42
C ARG A 74 -8.51 10.28 -11.95
N ILE A 75 -7.97 9.42 -11.07
CA ILE A 75 -8.21 9.51 -9.63
C ILE A 75 -7.66 10.82 -9.08
N ASN A 76 -6.43 11.17 -9.44
CA ASN A 76 -5.76 12.36 -8.93
C ASN A 76 -6.38 13.66 -9.47
N ASP A 77 -6.79 13.68 -10.74
CA ASP A 77 -7.54 14.80 -11.33
C ASP A 77 -8.90 15.00 -10.62
N GLY A 78 -9.49 13.94 -10.10
CA GLY A 78 -10.72 13.97 -9.29
C GLY A 78 -10.51 14.36 -7.81
N GLY A 79 -9.29 14.72 -7.41
CA GLY A 79 -8.97 15.11 -6.02
C GLY A 79 -8.41 13.95 -5.16
N GLY A 80 -8.06 12.83 -5.77
CA GLY A 80 -7.50 11.68 -5.07
C GLY A 80 -8.52 10.84 -4.31
N ILE A 81 -8.06 10.00 -3.41
CA ILE A 81 -8.91 9.16 -2.55
C ILE A 81 -9.02 9.85 -1.18
N ASN A 82 -10.19 10.30 -0.82
CA ASN A 82 -10.42 11.10 0.40
C ASN A 82 -9.45 12.31 0.51
N GLY A 83 -9.21 13.00 -0.61
CA GLY A 83 -8.31 14.15 -0.65
C GLY A 83 -6.81 13.80 -0.64
N ARG A 84 -6.45 12.52 -0.71
CA ARG A 84 -5.05 12.05 -0.78
C ARG A 84 -4.72 11.64 -2.20
N PRO A 85 -3.63 12.15 -2.79
CA PRO A 85 -3.20 11.70 -4.11
C PRO A 85 -2.75 10.23 -4.07
N VAL A 86 -2.87 9.55 -5.20
CA VAL A 86 -2.33 8.20 -5.41
C VAL A 86 -0.99 8.30 -6.10
N GLU A 87 0.01 7.64 -5.54
CA GLU A 87 1.34 7.45 -6.11
C GLU A 87 1.53 5.97 -6.44
N VAL A 88 1.93 5.66 -7.69
CA VAL A 88 2.23 4.29 -8.10
C VAL A 88 3.73 4.10 -8.27
N ILE A 89 4.25 3.09 -7.61
CA ILE A 89 5.64 2.65 -7.68
C ILE A 89 5.67 1.36 -8.48
N ILE A 90 6.40 1.36 -9.60
CA ILE A 90 6.41 0.25 -10.55
C ILE A 90 7.73 -0.50 -10.44
N GLU A 91 7.65 -1.82 -10.25
CA GLU A 91 8.80 -2.73 -10.26
C GLU A 91 8.56 -3.89 -11.24
N ASP A 92 9.63 -4.30 -11.92
CA ASP A 92 9.58 -5.38 -12.91
C ASP A 92 9.82 -6.75 -12.29
N ASP A 93 8.84 -7.65 -12.38
CA ASP A 93 8.97 -9.03 -11.94
C ASP A 93 9.64 -9.94 -12.99
N GLY A 94 9.86 -9.45 -14.22
CA GLY A 94 10.46 -10.23 -15.31
C GLY A 94 9.67 -11.46 -15.74
N THR A 95 8.42 -11.59 -15.29
CA THR A 95 7.60 -12.81 -15.42
C THR A 95 8.26 -14.01 -14.71
N ASP A 96 8.99 -13.75 -13.63
CA ASP A 96 9.74 -14.73 -12.83
C ASP A 96 9.23 -14.79 -11.38
N PRO A 97 8.91 -15.99 -10.85
CA PRO A 97 8.36 -16.13 -9.49
C PRO A 97 9.27 -15.61 -8.38
N LYS A 98 10.59 -15.82 -8.50
CA LYS A 98 11.55 -15.37 -7.51
C LYS A 98 11.68 -13.86 -7.51
N ARG A 99 11.82 -13.25 -8.69
CA ARG A 99 11.82 -11.79 -8.82
C ARG A 99 10.50 -11.17 -8.34
N GLY A 100 9.38 -11.85 -8.58
CA GLY A 100 8.09 -11.43 -8.06
C GLY A 100 8.08 -11.30 -6.54
N ALA A 101 8.64 -12.26 -5.82
CA ALA A 101 8.79 -12.18 -4.37
C ALA A 101 9.74 -11.04 -3.93
N GLU A 102 10.88 -10.88 -4.62
CA GLU A 102 11.85 -9.80 -4.36
C GLU A 102 11.23 -8.40 -4.59
N VAL A 103 10.34 -8.26 -5.57
CA VAL A 103 9.60 -7.02 -5.82
C VAL A 103 8.70 -6.67 -4.63
N LEU A 104 7.99 -7.64 -4.06
CA LEU A 104 7.15 -7.39 -2.87
C LEU A 104 8.00 -6.98 -1.66
N GLU A 105 9.20 -7.55 -1.50
CA GLU A 105 10.15 -7.10 -0.47
C GLU A 105 10.57 -5.65 -0.65
N LYS A 106 10.85 -5.23 -1.87
CA LYS A 106 11.17 -3.83 -2.16
C LYS A 106 10.00 -2.90 -1.86
N PHE A 107 8.79 -3.29 -2.24
CA PHE A 107 7.60 -2.51 -1.97
C PHE A 107 7.42 -2.25 -0.48
N GLU A 108 7.57 -3.26 0.37
CA GLU A 108 7.45 -3.09 1.82
C GLU A 108 8.66 -2.38 2.42
N ASN A 109 9.88 -2.86 2.16
CA ASN A 109 11.06 -2.46 2.92
C ASN A 109 11.74 -1.18 2.42
N GLN A 110 11.60 -0.86 1.12
CA GLN A 110 12.25 0.31 0.52
C GLN A 110 11.28 1.43 0.22
N HIS A 111 10.09 1.08 -0.30
CA HIS A 111 9.12 2.06 -0.77
C HIS A 111 8.02 2.36 0.25
N ASN A 112 7.80 1.45 1.22
CA ASN A 112 6.73 1.56 2.22
C ASN A 112 5.37 1.80 1.55
N VAL A 113 4.99 0.93 0.61
CA VAL A 113 3.70 1.01 -0.06
C VAL A 113 2.57 0.61 0.89
N ASP A 114 1.39 1.18 0.69
CA ASP A 114 0.21 0.83 1.48
C ASP A 114 -0.45 -0.47 0.98
N VAL A 115 -0.31 -0.76 -0.31
CA VAL A 115 -0.87 -1.92 -0.99
C VAL A 115 -0.07 -2.25 -2.24
N ALA A 116 0.02 -3.52 -2.59
CA ALA A 116 0.57 -3.96 -3.86
C ALA A 116 -0.53 -4.53 -4.76
N PHE A 117 -0.35 -4.43 -6.06
CA PHE A 117 -1.18 -5.11 -7.04
C PHE A 117 -0.35 -5.56 -8.24
N GLY A 118 -0.90 -6.43 -9.01
CA GLY A 118 -0.30 -6.92 -10.26
C GLY A 118 -0.19 -8.40 -10.26
N THR A 119 0.50 -8.86 -11.01
CA THR A 119 0.93 -9.79 -12.02
C THR A 119 -0.24 -10.59 -12.63
N LEU A 120 -0.16 -10.86 -13.93
CA LEU A 120 -1.14 -11.65 -14.68
C LEU A 120 -0.84 -13.16 -14.54
N PHE A 121 0.43 -13.52 -14.39
CA PHE A 121 0.90 -14.90 -14.53
C PHE A 121 0.80 -15.67 -13.22
N SER A 122 -0.01 -16.74 -13.22
CA SER A 122 -0.29 -17.54 -12.03
C SER A 122 0.96 -18.11 -11.37
N HIS A 123 1.97 -18.52 -12.14
CA HIS A 123 3.23 -19.03 -11.56
C HIS A 123 4.01 -17.94 -10.81
N VAL A 124 3.93 -16.69 -11.23
CA VAL A 124 4.52 -15.56 -10.51
C VAL A 124 3.73 -15.29 -9.24
N VAL A 125 2.39 -15.32 -9.30
CA VAL A 125 1.53 -15.17 -8.11
C VAL A 125 1.84 -16.24 -7.08
N ILE A 126 1.92 -17.52 -7.49
CA ILE A 126 2.23 -18.64 -6.58
C ILE A 126 3.58 -18.42 -5.88
N GLY A 127 4.56 -17.87 -6.58
CA GLY A 127 5.86 -17.54 -5.98
C GLY A 127 5.85 -16.31 -5.07
N SER A 128 5.00 -15.33 -5.37
CA SER A 128 4.96 -14.02 -4.70
C SER A 128 4.01 -13.99 -3.49
N ALA A 129 2.85 -14.66 -3.59
CA ALA A 129 1.79 -14.54 -2.58
C ALA A 129 2.21 -14.96 -1.16
N PRO A 130 2.98 -16.05 -0.95
CA PRO A 130 3.48 -16.38 0.38
C PRO A 130 4.32 -15.25 0.98
N ARG A 131 5.11 -14.57 0.13
CA ARG A 131 5.93 -13.45 0.58
C ARG A 131 5.11 -12.23 0.98
N ALA A 132 4.04 -11.92 0.22
CA ALA A 132 3.10 -10.87 0.60
C ALA A 132 2.48 -11.14 1.99
N ALA A 133 2.09 -12.39 2.24
CA ALA A 133 1.53 -12.80 3.53
C ALA A 133 2.53 -12.64 4.69
N GLU A 134 3.79 -13.06 4.53
CA GLU A 134 4.85 -12.88 5.51
C GLU A 134 5.10 -11.40 5.82
N LEU A 135 5.11 -10.55 4.80
CA LEU A 135 5.29 -9.11 4.91
C LEU A 135 4.03 -8.41 5.45
N LYS A 136 2.88 -9.10 5.49
CA LYS A 136 1.56 -8.53 5.81
C LYS A 136 1.19 -7.38 4.88
N LEU A 137 1.66 -7.44 3.65
CA LEU A 137 1.37 -6.48 2.59
C LEU A 137 0.10 -6.90 1.86
N PRO A 138 -0.97 -6.09 1.87
CA PRO A 138 -2.14 -6.37 1.05
C PRO A 138 -1.74 -6.47 -0.42
N TYR A 139 -2.08 -7.60 -1.06
CA TYR A 139 -1.67 -7.87 -2.43
C TYR A 139 -2.86 -8.32 -3.28
N PHE A 140 -3.20 -7.51 -4.28
CA PHE A 140 -4.27 -7.76 -5.23
C PHE A 140 -3.69 -8.35 -6.52
N VAL A 141 -4.17 -9.50 -6.90
CA VAL A 141 -3.68 -10.21 -8.08
C VAL A 141 -4.70 -10.21 -9.21
N VAL A 142 -4.21 -10.17 -10.45
CA VAL A 142 -5.00 -10.28 -11.68
C VAL A 142 -4.60 -11.58 -12.36
N SER A 143 -5.01 -12.70 -11.78
CA SER A 143 -4.62 -14.03 -12.26
C SER A 143 -5.82 -14.98 -12.27
N GLU A 144 -5.87 -15.84 -13.28
CA GLU A 144 -6.95 -16.82 -13.49
C GLU A 144 -6.59 -18.21 -12.93
N GLY A 145 -5.45 -18.38 -12.27
CA GLY A 145 -5.01 -19.69 -11.78
C GLY A 145 -5.90 -20.25 -10.67
N HIS A 146 -6.29 -21.51 -10.78
CA HIS A 146 -7.13 -22.24 -9.80
C HIS A 146 -6.56 -22.17 -8.37
N HIS A 147 -5.24 -22.16 -8.22
CA HIS A 147 -4.56 -22.08 -6.93
C HIS A 147 -4.71 -20.72 -6.24
N VAL A 148 -4.92 -19.66 -7.00
CA VAL A 148 -5.15 -18.31 -6.48
C VAL A 148 -6.60 -18.17 -5.99
N ALA A 149 -7.54 -18.81 -6.67
CA ALA A 149 -8.95 -18.80 -6.31
C ALA A 149 -9.29 -19.69 -5.09
N SER A 150 -8.42 -20.64 -4.74
CA SER A 150 -8.67 -21.61 -3.68
C SER A 150 -8.29 -21.15 -2.27
N GLY A 151 -7.99 -19.87 -2.06
CA GLY A 151 -7.74 -19.31 -0.73
C GLY A 151 -6.37 -19.66 -0.14
N MET A 152 -5.36 -19.90 -0.97
CA MET A 152 -3.97 -20.00 -0.52
C MET A 152 -3.33 -18.64 -0.20
N LEU A 153 -4.18 -17.61 -0.08
CA LEU A 153 -3.78 -16.25 0.32
C LEU A 153 -4.22 -15.97 1.76
#